data_21e3ce189809c6a8734963acc6be6db1
#
_entry.id   21e3ce189809c6a8734963acc6be6db1
#
_cell.length_a   1.000
_cell.length_b   1.000
_cell.length_c   1.000
_cell.angle_alpha   90.00
_cell.angle_beta   90.00
_cell.angle_gamma   90.00
#
_symmetry.space_group_name_H-M   'P 1'
#
loop_
_entity.id
_entity.type
_entity.pdbx_description
1 polymer ?
#
loop_
_entity_poly.entity_id
_entity_poly.type
_entity_poly.pdbx_seq_one_letter_code
_entity_poly.pdbx_strand_id
1 'polypeptide(L)'
;MNEHENQTMKIFGKRLTASLLGAALVMSMPFAAALTQKNITVERGVTVYVDDQKLNPGDANGNSVEPMLYNGTTYLPIRAVSAALNVPIAWDGTTSSAYLGEHKVDQNAVNRAKAYVSVIEQLQSKYGKRAVSGSIVSGLVTAMLIDFDGDGNEELLCVCNTKDKIPADQWDKHGTNASSNYMVYSWNGSSAVKLVEDEVPFIFTQND
;
A
#
# COMPACT_ATOMS: atom_id res chain seq x y z
N MET A 1 -12.45 34.40 -11.44
CA MET A 1 -12.72 32.96 -11.09
C MET A 1 -12.78 32.24 -12.42
N ASN A 2 -11.78 31.40 -12.71
CA ASN A 2 -11.64 30.72 -14.00
C ASN A 2 -12.55 29.51 -14.08
N GLU A 3 -13.05 29.19 -15.27
CA GLU A 3 -13.91 28.01 -15.52
C GLU A 3 -13.32 26.68 -15.04
N HIS A 4 -12.00 26.57 -14.95
CA HIS A 4 -11.28 25.42 -14.42
C HIS A 4 -11.51 25.18 -12.90
N GLU A 5 -11.58 26.24 -12.10
CA GLU A 5 -11.89 26.13 -10.65
C GLU A 5 -13.32 25.64 -10.42
N ASN A 6 -14.24 26.04 -11.29
CA ASN A 6 -15.65 25.67 -11.18
C ASN A 6 -15.92 24.20 -11.59
N GLN A 7 -15.09 23.63 -12.47
CA GLN A 7 -15.18 22.21 -12.85
C GLN A 7 -14.65 21.30 -11.75
N THR A 8 -13.53 21.67 -11.11
CA THR A 8 -12.91 20.89 -10.03
C THR A 8 -13.83 20.84 -8.80
N MET A 9 -14.46 21.98 -8.44
CA MET A 9 -15.44 22.01 -7.35
C MET A 9 -16.72 21.21 -7.64
N LYS A 10 -17.17 21.14 -8.91
CA LYS A 10 -18.36 20.33 -9.28
C LYS A 10 -18.10 18.83 -9.21
N ILE A 11 -16.90 18.38 -9.50
CA ILE A 11 -16.52 16.96 -9.40
C ILE A 11 -16.42 16.55 -7.92
N PHE A 12 -15.83 17.39 -7.08
CA PHE A 12 -15.77 17.15 -5.62
C PHE A 12 -17.17 17.15 -4.96
N GLY A 13 -18.02 18.12 -5.32
CA GLY A 13 -19.35 18.26 -4.69
C GLY A 13 -20.33 17.13 -4.99
N LYS A 14 -20.18 16.42 -6.12
CA LYS A 14 -21.14 15.36 -6.50
C LYS A 14 -20.78 13.96 -5.99
N ARG A 15 -19.52 13.72 -5.60
CA ARG A 15 -19.08 12.40 -5.11
C ARG A 15 -18.82 12.33 -3.61
N LEU A 16 -18.61 13.47 -2.95
CA LEU A 16 -18.40 13.54 -1.51
C LEU A 16 -19.69 13.47 -0.66
N THR A 17 -20.86 13.73 -1.23
CA THR A 17 -22.13 13.70 -0.49
C THR A 17 -22.70 12.30 -0.26
N ALA A 18 -22.12 11.26 -0.87
CA ALA A 18 -22.58 9.87 -0.71
C ALA A 18 -21.73 9.03 0.25
N SER A 19 -20.60 9.54 0.77
CA SER A 19 -19.63 8.73 1.54
C SER A 19 -19.43 9.16 3.00
N LEU A 20 -20.18 10.12 3.51
CA LEU A 20 -19.98 10.68 4.86
C LEU A 20 -20.71 9.94 5.98
N LEU A 21 -21.41 8.84 5.69
CA LEU A 21 -22.02 7.99 6.71
C LEU A 21 -21.52 6.54 6.54
N GLY A 22 -20.34 6.27 7.05
CA GLY A 22 -19.81 4.92 7.09
C GLY A 22 -18.29 4.88 7.11
N ALA A 23 -17.66 5.64 8.01
CA ALA A 23 -16.22 5.52 8.25
C ALA A 23 -15.91 4.22 9.02
N ALA A 24 -16.16 3.08 8.42
CA ALA A 24 -15.39 1.89 8.73
C ALA A 24 -14.00 2.13 8.12
N LEU A 25 -13.00 2.28 8.98
CA LEU A 25 -11.58 2.40 8.67
C LEU A 25 -11.12 1.10 8.00
N VAL A 26 -11.41 0.92 6.73
CA VAL A 26 -10.75 -0.10 5.92
C VAL A 26 -9.42 0.51 5.55
N MET A 27 -8.41 0.28 6.40
CA MET A 27 -7.04 0.30 5.94
C MET A 27 -6.99 -0.71 4.79
N SER A 28 -6.95 -0.26 3.55
CA SER A 28 -6.50 -1.06 2.44
C SER A 28 -4.98 -1.22 2.61
N MET A 29 -4.57 -2.04 3.59
CA MET A 29 -3.26 -2.64 3.53
C MET A 29 -3.23 -3.43 2.22
N PRO A 30 -2.15 -3.37 1.42
CA PRO A 30 -1.97 -4.35 0.37
C PRO A 30 -2.16 -5.70 1.07
N PHE A 31 -3.19 -6.42 0.69
CA PHE A 31 -3.41 -7.77 1.16
C PHE A 31 -2.22 -8.57 0.61
N ALA A 32 -1.13 -8.64 1.35
CA ALA A 32 -0.21 -9.74 1.18
C ALA A 32 -1.09 -10.98 1.32
N ALA A 33 -1.25 -11.74 0.25
CA ALA A 33 -2.05 -12.95 0.28
C ALA A 33 -1.52 -13.80 1.43
N ALA A 34 -2.28 -13.85 2.52
CA ALA A 34 -1.85 -14.54 3.72
C ALA A 34 -1.74 -16.02 3.37
N LEU A 35 -0.51 -16.56 3.39
CA LEU A 35 -0.28 -17.98 3.20
C LEU A 35 -0.98 -18.73 4.33
N THR A 36 -1.90 -19.62 3.97
CA THR A 36 -2.58 -20.49 4.94
C THR A 36 -1.78 -21.75 5.16
N GLN A 37 -1.65 -22.16 6.43
CA GLN A 37 -1.00 -23.44 6.77
C GLN A 37 -2.01 -24.59 6.69
N LYS A 38 -1.57 -25.72 6.11
CA LYS A 38 -2.32 -26.95 6.03
C LYS A 38 -1.40 -28.14 6.33
N ASN A 39 -1.80 -29.02 7.24
CA ASN A 39 -1.09 -30.27 7.47
C ASN A 39 -1.50 -31.28 6.39
N ILE A 40 -0.49 -31.86 5.74
CA ILE A 40 -0.67 -32.90 4.71
C ILE A 40 0.28 -34.05 4.98
N THR A 41 -0.14 -35.28 4.62
CA THR A 41 0.74 -36.46 4.62
C THR A 41 1.36 -36.59 3.24
N VAL A 42 2.68 -36.74 3.17
CA VAL A 42 3.44 -36.87 1.94
C VAL A 42 4.31 -38.12 1.96
N GLU A 43 4.58 -38.69 0.80
CA GLU A 43 5.55 -39.75 0.62
C GLU A 43 6.91 -39.15 0.25
N ARG A 44 7.99 -39.73 0.77
CA ARG A 44 9.38 -39.30 0.57
C ARG A 44 10.16 -40.37 -0.21
N GLY A 45 11.43 -40.06 -0.54
CA GLY A 45 12.33 -40.97 -1.25
C GLY A 45 12.22 -40.87 -2.77
N VAL A 46 11.55 -39.82 -3.28
CA VAL A 46 11.50 -39.56 -4.72
C VAL A 46 12.86 -39.03 -5.18
N THR A 47 13.45 -39.69 -6.22
CA THR A 47 14.65 -39.19 -6.88
C THR A 47 14.25 -38.61 -8.24
N VAL A 48 14.76 -37.42 -8.54
CA VAL A 48 14.50 -36.71 -9.80
C VAL A 48 15.82 -36.52 -10.55
N TYR A 49 15.78 -36.70 -11.87
CA TYR A 49 16.89 -36.47 -12.78
C TYR A 49 16.50 -35.39 -13.78
N VAL A 50 17.45 -34.51 -14.11
CA VAL A 50 17.36 -33.54 -15.20
C VAL A 50 18.55 -33.83 -16.13
N ASP A 51 18.28 -34.12 -17.39
CA ASP A 51 19.32 -34.52 -18.38
C ASP A 51 20.25 -35.60 -17.84
N ASP A 52 19.69 -36.70 -17.27
CA ASP A 52 20.39 -37.82 -16.63
C ASP A 52 21.24 -37.45 -15.39
N GLN A 53 21.23 -36.21 -14.97
CA GLN A 53 21.90 -35.77 -13.75
C GLN A 53 20.92 -35.80 -12.56
N LYS A 54 21.33 -36.50 -11.48
CA LYS A 54 20.55 -36.52 -10.26
C LYS A 54 20.42 -35.14 -9.66
N LEU A 55 19.18 -34.68 -9.48
CA LEU A 55 18.88 -33.43 -8.83
C LEU A 55 19.15 -33.53 -7.32
N ASN A 56 19.92 -32.60 -6.77
CA ASN A 56 20.17 -32.46 -5.34
C ASN A 56 19.55 -31.13 -4.85
N PRO A 57 18.26 -31.12 -4.49
CA PRO A 57 17.57 -29.89 -4.17
C PRO A 57 18.06 -29.29 -2.85
N GLY A 58 18.18 -27.94 -2.84
CA GLY A 58 18.46 -27.16 -1.64
C GLY A 58 17.44 -26.03 -1.44
N ASP A 59 17.31 -25.58 -0.19
CA ASP A 59 16.59 -24.36 0.15
C ASP A 59 17.44 -23.10 -0.13
N ALA A 60 16.93 -21.94 0.25
CA ALA A 60 17.63 -20.66 0.08
C ALA A 60 18.92 -20.56 0.94
N ASN A 61 19.07 -21.39 1.98
CA ASN A 61 20.20 -21.42 2.89
C ASN A 61 21.20 -22.54 2.54
N GLY A 62 20.92 -23.32 1.48
CA GLY A 62 21.75 -24.44 1.05
C GLY A 62 21.46 -25.76 1.79
N ASN A 63 20.45 -25.82 2.65
CA ASN A 63 20.04 -27.07 3.29
C ASN A 63 19.36 -28.00 2.29
N SER A 64 19.64 -29.31 2.37
CA SER A 64 19.00 -30.28 1.51
C SER A 64 17.48 -30.34 1.74
N VAL A 65 16.72 -30.31 0.64
CA VAL A 65 15.26 -30.44 0.64
C VAL A 65 14.87 -31.60 -0.27
N GLU A 66 14.14 -32.56 0.25
CA GLU A 66 13.72 -33.72 -0.55
C GLU A 66 12.49 -33.38 -1.41
N PRO A 67 12.44 -33.90 -2.67
CA PRO A 67 11.21 -34.01 -3.42
C PRO A 67 10.19 -34.86 -2.65
N MET A 68 8.91 -34.54 -2.81
CA MET A 68 7.83 -35.25 -2.15
C MET A 68 6.71 -35.66 -3.12
N LEU A 69 6.03 -36.75 -2.83
CA LEU A 69 4.82 -37.16 -3.55
C LEU A 69 3.59 -36.89 -2.66
N TYR A 70 2.63 -36.15 -3.24
CA TYR A 70 1.34 -35.90 -2.60
C TYR A 70 0.21 -36.14 -3.59
N ASN A 71 -0.72 -36.99 -3.24
CA ASN A 71 -1.85 -37.38 -4.10
C ASN A 71 -1.42 -37.75 -5.53
N GLY A 72 -0.36 -38.55 -5.67
CA GLY A 72 0.16 -38.98 -6.98
C GLY A 72 0.90 -37.90 -7.78
N THR A 73 1.10 -36.71 -7.22
CA THR A 73 1.84 -35.61 -7.86
C THR A 73 3.17 -35.40 -7.17
N THR A 74 4.26 -35.34 -7.96
CA THR A 74 5.59 -35.02 -7.44
C THR A 74 5.75 -33.52 -7.28
N TYR A 75 6.10 -33.08 -6.07
CA TYR A 75 6.42 -31.70 -5.73
C TYR A 75 7.93 -31.53 -5.60
N LEU A 76 8.45 -30.49 -6.24
CA LEU A 76 9.88 -30.18 -6.30
C LEU A 76 10.15 -28.80 -5.76
N PRO A 77 11.27 -28.61 -5.05
CA PRO A 77 11.76 -27.26 -4.74
C PRO A 77 12.06 -26.51 -6.04
N ILE A 78 11.30 -25.46 -6.32
CA ILE A 78 11.39 -24.71 -7.58
C ILE A 78 12.80 -24.14 -7.84
N ARG A 79 13.56 -23.80 -6.77
CA ARG A 79 14.97 -23.35 -6.89
C ARG A 79 15.88 -24.40 -7.49
N ALA A 80 15.66 -25.66 -7.12
CA ALA A 80 16.45 -26.76 -7.67
C ALA A 80 16.15 -26.99 -9.16
N VAL A 81 14.89 -26.87 -9.54
CA VAL A 81 14.48 -26.95 -10.96
C VAL A 81 15.08 -25.79 -11.75
N SER A 82 14.98 -24.57 -11.20
CA SER A 82 15.58 -23.36 -11.77
C SER A 82 17.08 -23.53 -12.02
N ALA A 83 17.83 -23.99 -11.02
CA ALA A 83 19.26 -24.22 -11.11
C ALA A 83 19.62 -25.30 -12.16
N ALA A 84 18.87 -26.42 -12.18
CA ALA A 84 19.11 -27.51 -13.11
C ALA A 84 18.84 -27.10 -14.58
N LEU A 85 17.84 -26.25 -14.80
CA LEU A 85 17.51 -25.74 -16.12
C LEU A 85 18.28 -24.46 -16.50
N ASN A 86 19.15 -23.96 -15.61
CA ASN A 86 19.85 -22.68 -15.77
C ASN A 86 18.91 -21.51 -16.11
N VAL A 87 17.75 -21.47 -15.42
CA VAL A 87 16.73 -20.44 -15.59
C VAL A 87 16.67 -19.59 -14.32
N PRO A 88 16.70 -18.25 -14.38
CA PRO A 88 16.62 -17.40 -13.19
C PRO A 88 15.30 -17.59 -12.43
N ILE A 89 15.34 -17.38 -11.12
CA ILE A 89 14.16 -17.40 -10.27
C ILE A 89 14.11 -16.16 -9.38
N ALA A 90 12.94 -15.54 -9.29
CA ALA A 90 12.65 -14.46 -8.37
C ALA A 90 11.47 -14.81 -7.47
N TRP A 91 11.44 -14.25 -6.27
CA TRP A 91 10.34 -14.36 -5.33
C TRP A 91 9.83 -12.96 -4.97
N ASP A 92 8.55 -12.75 -5.15
CA ASP A 92 7.85 -11.56 -4.67
C ASP A 92 7.09 -11.91 -3.38
N GLY A 93 7.59 -11.41 -2.25
CA GLY A 93 6.97 -11.62 -0.93
C GLY A 93 5.67 -10.83 -0.76
N THR A 94 5.42 -9.78 -1.54
CA THR A 94 4.21 -8.96 -1.47
C THR A 94 3.00 -9.70 -2.05
N THR A 95 3.21 -10.37 -3.18
CA THR A 95 2.17 -11.14 -3.87
C THR A 95 2.24 -12.63 -3.57
N SER A 96 3.25 -13.09 -2.80
CA SER A 96 3.55 -14.50 -2.54
C SER A 96 3.71 -15.31 -3.85
N SER A 97 4.39 -14.72 -4.83
CA SER A 97 4.56 -15.28 -6.17
C SER A 97 6.01 -15.66 -6.46
N ALA A 98 6.20 -16.79 -7.11
CA ALA A 98 7.49 -17.21 -7.65
C ALA A 98 7.49 -17.05 -9.18
N TYR A 99 8.54 -16.44 -9.71
CA TYR A 99 8.73 -16.23 -11.14
C TYR A 99 9.90 -17.07 -11.61
N LEU A 100 9.67 -17.98 -12.54
CA LEU A 100 10.68 -18.79 -13.18
C LEU A 100 10.94 -18.22 -14.58
N GLY A 101 12.18 -17.83 -14.87
CA GLY A 101 12.55 -17.12 -16.08
C GLY A 101 12.75 -15.60 -15.84
N GLU A 102 12.82 -14.85 -16.92
CA GLU A 102 12.91 -13.39 -16.81
C GLU A 102 11.60 -12.82 -16.24
N HIS A 103 11.71 -12.17 -15.11
CA HIS A 103 10.62 -11.41 -14.52
C HIS A 103 10.89 -9.91 -14.72
N LYS A 104 10.09 -9.28 -15.54
CA LYS A 104 10.15 -7.83 -15.76
C LYS A 104 9.37 -7.14 -14.65
N VAL A 105 10.08 -6.55 -13.71
CA VAL A 105 9.47 -5.65 -12.72
C VAL A 105 9.04 -4.38 -13.44
N ASP A 106 7.81 -3.96 -13.24
CA ASP A 106 7.39 -2.63 -13.69
C ASP A 106 8.13 -1.55 -12.90
N GLN A 107 9.22 -1.07 -13.50
CA GLN A 107 10.09 -0.07 -12.88
C GLN A 107 9.34 1.26 -12.67
N ASN A 108 8.35 1.57 -13.49
CA ASN A 108 7.53 2.75 -13.34
C ASN A 108 6.65 2.67 -12.07
N ALA A 109 6.00 1.53 -11.84
CA ALA A 109 5.25 1.28 -10.61
C ALA A 109 6.14 1.34 -9.36
N VAL A 110 7.35 0.76 -9.43
CA VAL A 110 8.33 0.84 -8.32
C VAL A 110 8.74 2.28 -8.04
N ASN A 111 9.02 3.06 -9.07
CA ASN A 111 9.42 4.47 -8.92
C ASN A 111 8.26 5.32 -8.38
N ARG A 112 7.04 5.08 -8.85
CA ARG A 112 5.82 5.70 -8.31
C ARG A 112 5.66 5.42 -6.82
N ALA A 113 5.75 4.16 -6.41
CA ALA A 113 5.65 3.77 -5.00
C ALA A 113 6.71 4.46 -4.13
N LYS A 114 7.97 4.51 -4.58
CA LYS A 114 9.04 5.21 -3.87
C LYS A 114 8.77 6.71 -3.74
N ALA A 115 8.26 7.35 -4.80
CA ALA A 115 7.92 8.76 -4.77
C ALA A 115 6.79 9.06 -3.77
N TYR A 116 5.76 8.21 -3.72
CA TYR A 116 4.66 8.35 -2.77
C TYR A 116 5.11 8.11 -1.31
N VAL A 117 5.99 7.13 -1.07
CA VAL A 117 6.61 6.96 0.25
C VAL A 117 7.38 8.21 0.67
N SER A 118 8.15 8.82 -0.24
CA SER A 118 8.87 10.06 0.05
C SER A 118 7.93 11.22 0.41
N VAL A 119 6.78 11.33 -0.28
CA VAL A 119 5.73 12.31 0.07
C VAL A 119 5.20 12.08 1.48
N ILE A 120 4.88 10.82 1.82
CA ILE A 120 4.40 10.43 3.15
C ILE A 120 5.41 10.82 4.23
N GLU A 121 6.69 10.53 4.02
CA GLU A 121 7.77 10.89 4.95
C GLU A 121 7.91 12.40 5.13
N GLN A 122 7.82 13.17 4.06
CA GLN A 122 7.82 14.64 4.11
C GLN A 122 6.62 15.19 4.89
N LEU A 123 5.43 14.64 4.67
CA LEU A 123 4.23 15.04 5.39
C LEU A 123 4.31 14.64 6.88
N GLN A 124 4.86 13.49 7.20
CA GLN A 124 5.11 13.10 8.58
C GLN A 124 6.15 13.99 9.26
N SER A 125 7.15 14.45 8.53
CA SER A 125 8.13 15.41 9.04
C SER A 125 7.49 16.80 9.31
N LYS A 126 6.57 17.23 8.42
CA LYS A 126 5.91 18.56 8.51
C LYS A 126 4.79 18.58 9.56
N TYR A 127 3.94 17.57 9.57
CA TYR A 127 2.71 17.54 10.38
C TYR A 127 2.80 16.60 11.59
N GLY A 128 3.83 15.76 11.64
CA GLY A 128 3.97 14.71 12.62
C GLY A 128 3.35 13.38 12.19
N LYS A 129 3.72 12.31 12.87
CA LYS A 129 3.03 11.01 12.75
C LYS A 129 1.65 11.12 13.39
N ARG A 130 0.73 10.24 12.96
CA ARG A 130 -0.61 10.15 13.55
C ARG A 130 -0.52 10.01 15.05
N ALA A 131 -1.16 10.92 15.77
CA ALA A 131 -1.27 10.90 17.22
C ALA A 131 -2.72 11.14 17.63
N VAL A 132 -3.14 10.50 18.73
CA VAL A 132 -4.50 10.61 19.30
C VAL A 132 -4.38 11.14 20.73
N SER A 133 -5.13 12.21 21.02
CA SER A 133 -5.23 12.79 22.37
C SER A 133 -6.69 13.10 22.66
N GLY A 134 -7.33 12.26 23.49
CA GLY A 134 -8.77 12.31 23.68
C GLY A 134 -9.52 12.07 22.35
N SER A 135 -10.38 13.00 21.97
CA SER A 135 -11.12 12.95 20.70
C SER A 135 -10.36 13.56 19.51
N ILE A 136 -9.16 14.11 19.74
CA ILE A 136 -8.40 14.82 18.72
C ILE A 136 -7.39 13.88 18.06
N VAL A 137 -7.41 13.84 16.73
CA VAL A 137 -6.43 13.14 15.92
C VAL A 137 -5.58 14.17 15.18
N SER A 138 -4.26 14.12 15.34
CA SER A 138 -3.31 15.05 14.72
C SER A 138 -2.22 14.31 13.94
N GLY A 139 -1.47 15.06 13.13
CA GLY A 139 -0.42 14.54 12.25
C GLY A 139 -0.95 14.01 10.93
N LEU A 140 -0.17 13.17 10.26
CA LEU A 140 -0.65 12.44 9.06
C LEU A 140 -1.67 11.39 9.49
N VAL A 141 -2.96 11.68 9.29
CA VAL A 141 -4.07 10.85 9.74
C VAL A 141 -4.31 9.69 8.79
N THR A 142 -4.26 9.97 7.49
CA THR A 142 -4.56 9.02 6.42
C THR A 142 -3.63 9.22 5.25
N ALA A 143 -3.18 8.12 4.66
CA ALA A 143 -2.56 8.05 3.35
C ALA A 143 -3.15 6.83 2.63
N MET A 144 -3.75 7.03 1.47
CA MET A 144 -4.41 5.96 0.71
C MET A 144 -4.25 6.18 -0.79
N LEU A 145 -4.25 5.09 -1.53
CA LEU A 145 -4.24 5.10 -2.98
C LEU A 145 -5.67 5.02 -3.50
N ILE A 146 -6.03 5.90 -4.43
CA ILE A 146 -7.36 5.99 -5.03
C ILE A 146 -7.19 6.38 -6.49
N ASP A 147 -7.76 5.63 -7.40
CA ASP A 147 -7.89 6.00 -8.80
C ASP A 147 -9.06 6.98 -8.94
N PHE A 148 -8.75 8.30 -8.94
CA PHE A 148 -9.76 9.35 -8.94
C PHE A 148 -10.34 9.63 -10.32
N ASP A 149 -9.57 9.40 -11.39
CA ASP A 149 -9.97 9.72 -12.75
C ASP A 149 -10.33 8.49 -13.59
N GLY A 150 -10.06 7.29 -13.06
CA GLY A 150 -10.42 6.01 -13.68
C GLY A 150 -9.46 5.62 -14.82
N ASP A 151 -8.23 6.12 -14.79
CA ASP A 151 -7.20 5.83 -15.80
C ASP A 151 -6.41 4.55 -15.51
N GLY A 152 -6.64 3.92 -14.35
CA GLY A 152 -5.95 2.73 -13.86
C GLY A 152 -4.67 3.02 -13.09
N ASN A 153 -4.29 4.30 -12.93
CA ASN A 153 -3.19 4.69 -12.07
C ASN A 153 -3.75 5.34 -10.80
N GLU A 154 -3.33 4.85 -9.65
CA GLU A 154 -3.83 5.37 -8.38
C GLU A 154 -3.06 6.64 -7.97
N GLU A 155 -3.80 7.66 -7.53
CA GLU A 155 -3.29 8.83 -6.86
C GLU A 155 -3.14 8.59 -5.38
N LEU A 156 -2.20 9.32 -4.75
CA LEU A 156 -2.01 9.32 -3.30
C LEU A 156 -2.83 10.44 -2.65
N LEU A 157 -3.90 10.07 -1.94
CA LEU A 157 -4.61 10.98 -1.04
C LEU A 157 -3.96 10.97 0.33
N CYS A 158 -3.61 12.15 0.82
CA CYS A 158 -3.12 12.36 2.18
C CYS A 158 -4.02 13.33 2.95
N VAL A 159 -4.29 13.01 4.21
CA VAL A 159 -5.02 13.88 5.14
C VAL A 159 -4.13 14.14 6.35
N CYS A 160 -3.84 15.42 6.60
CA CYS A 160 -3.03 15.85 7.73
C CYS A 160 -3.82 16.81 8.61
N ASN A 161 -3.94 16.49 9.88
CA ASN A 161 -4.57 17.38 10.86
C ASN A 161 -3.51 18.17 11.61
N THR A 162 -3.70 19.50 11.64
CA THR A 162 -2.87 20.40 12.43
C THR A 162 -3.52 20.66 13.78
N LYS A 163 -2.68 20.64 14.82
CA LYS A 163 -3.11 20.88 16.19
C LYS A 163 -3.10 22.37 16.56
N ASP A 164 -2.51 23.19 15.72
CA ASP A 164 -2.07 24.51 16.12
C ASP A 164 -2.56 25.60 15.23
N LYS A 165 -3.43 26.43 15.75
CA LYS A 165 -3.37 27.88 15.49
C LYS A 165 -4.34 28.68 16.32
N ILE A 166 -4.99 28.09 17.32
CA ILE A 166 -5.85 28.87 18.20
C ILE A 166 -5.25 28.91 19.60
N PRO A 167 -5.04 30.12 20.13
CA PRO A 167 -4.65 30.33 21.52
C PRO A 167 -5.56 29.56 22.48
N ALA A 168 -4.98 28.95 23.52
CA ALA A 168 -5.71 28.10 24.46
C ALA A 168 -6.89 28.83 25.15
N ASP A 169 -6.83 30.16 25.23
CA ASP A 169 -7.87 31.03 25.77
C ASP A 169 -9.11 31.20 24.88
N GLN A 170 -9.04 30.70 23.64
CA GLN A 170 -10.15 30.72 22.69
C GLN A 170 -10.83 29.35 22.49
N TRP A 171 -10.30 28.30 23.10
CA TRP A 171 -10.83 26.94 22.98
C TRP A 171 -12.24 26.79 23.56
N ASP A 172 -12.57 27.52 24.61
CA ASP A 172 -13.86 27.43 25.31
C ASP A 172 -15.02 28.08 24.54
N LYS A 173 -14.73 28.91 23.54
CA LYS A 173 -15.75 29.68 22.82
C LYS A 173 -16.15 29.08 21.48
N HIS A 174 -15.33 28.24 20.86
CA HIS A 174 -15.54 27.79 19.49
C HIS A 174 -15.19 26.33 19.24
N GLY A 175 -15.00 25.51 20.25
CA GLY A 175 -14.54 24.14 20.08
C GLY A 175 -13.08 24.07 19.64
N THR A 176 -12.52 22.88 19.59
CA THR A 176 -11.14 22.67 19.17
C THR A 176 -11.00 22.95 17.68
N ASN A 177 -10.32 24.04 17.33
CA ASN A 177 -9.99 24.35 15.95
C ASN A 177 -8.80 23.51 15.49
N ALA A 178 -9.08 22.31 15.02
CA ALA A 178 -8.18 21.56 14.19
C ALA A 178 -8.54 21.84 12.73
N SER A 179 -7.57 22.04 11.88
CA SER A 179 -7.80 22.04 10.43
C SER A 179 -7.30 20.74 9.84
N SER A 180 -8.03 20.23 8.85
CA SER A 180 -7.60 19.13 8.01
C SER A 180 -7.09 19.64 6.69
N ASN A 181 -5.85 19.30 6.38
CA ASN A 181 -5.25 19.56 5.09
C ASN A 181 -5.39 18.32 4.22
N TYR A 182 -6.05 18.47 3.08
CA TYR A 182 -6.24 17.41 2.10
C TYR A 182 -5.29 17.64 0.95
N MET A 183 -4.51 16.64 0.60
CA MET A 183 -3.55 16.70 -0.50
C MET A 183 -3.71 15.47 -1.38
N VAL A 184 -3.73 15.70 -2.69
CA VAL A 184 -3.73 14.63 -3.68
C VAL A 184 -2.48 14.76 -4.53
N TYR A 185 -1.77 13.66 -4.70
CA TYR A 185 -0.57 13.57 -5.54
C TYR A 185 -0.78 12.54 -6.63
N SER A 186 -0.41 12.89 -7.87
CA SER A 186 -0.36 11.97 -9.00
C SER A 186 1.08 11.72 -9.42
N TRP A 187 1.30 10.61 -10.11
CA TRP A 187 2.57 10.24 -10.71
C TRP A 187 2.64 10.70 -12.17
N ASN A 188 3.62 11.56 -12.51
CA ASN A 188 3.79 12.07 -13.88
C ASN A 188 4.80 11.28 -14.73
N GLY A 189 5.20 10.08 -14.28
CA GLY A 189 6.22 9.26 -14.93
C GLY A 189 7.65 9.46 -14.37
N SER A 190 7.90 10.50 -13.56
CA SER A 190 9.22 10.78 -12.97
C SER A 190 9.17 11.20 -11.50
N SER A 191 8.08 11.83 -11.06
CA SER A 191 7.92 12.33 -9.69
C SER A 191 6.45 12.35 -9.27
N ALA A 192 6.22 12.38 -7.96
CA ALA A 192 4.92 12.67 -7.39
C ALA A 192 4.65 14.17 -7.50
N VAL A 193 3.57 14.55 -8.15
CA VAL A 193 3.14 15.95 -8.35
C VAL A 193 1.88 16.18 -7.54
N LYS A 194 1.89 17.24 -6.73
CA LYS A 194 0.71 17.64 -5.98
C LYS A 194 -0.33 18.27 -6.90
N LEU A 195 -1.49 17.64 -7.01
CA LEU A 195 -2.62 18.13 -7.81
C LEU A 195 -3.52 19.07 -7.02
N VAL A 196 -3.76 18.74 -5.77
CA VAL A 196 -4.70 19.46 -4.91
C VAL A 196 -4.08 19.62 -3.53
N GLU A 197 -4.27 20.79 -2.94
CA GLU A 197 -4.08 21.06 -1.52
C GLU A 197 -5.21 21.97 -1.08
N ASP A 198 -5.97 21.53 -0.10
CA ASP A 198 -7.07 22.31 0.47
C ASP A 198 -7.08 22.14 2.00
N GLU A 199 -7.52 23.18 2.71
CA GLU A 199 -7.63 23.23 4.15
C GLU A 199 -9.09 23.38 4.56
N VAL A 200 -9.62 22.42 5.30
CA VAL A 200 -10.97 22.48 5.85
C VAL A 200 -10.90 22.65 7.35
N PRO A 201 -11.38 23.78 7.88
CA PRO A 201 -11.46 23.98 9.33
C PRO A 201 -12.52 23.04 9.91
N PHE A 202 -12.18 22.32 11.00
CA PHE A 202 -13.16 21.61 11.82
C PHE A 202 -13.77 22.58 12.81
N ILE A 203 -15.07 22.80 12.69
CA ILE A 203 -15.85 23.46 13.70
C ILE A 203 -16.60 22.37 14.45
N PHE A 204 -16.16 22.01 15.64
CA PHE A 204 -16.97 21.20 16.55
C PHE A 204 -17.94 22.13 17.27
N THR A 205 -19.20 22.10 16.87
CA THR A 205 -20.26 22.65 17.73
C THR A 205 -20.56 21.63 18.81
N GLN A 206 -20.27 21.99 20.06
CA GLN A 206 -20.79 21.25 21.20
C GLN A 206 -22.27 21.54 21.22
N ASN A 207 -23.11 20.54 20.93
CA ASN A 207 -24.55 20.65 21.19
C ASN A 207 -24.73 20.53 22.70
N ASP A 208 -25.26 21.58 23.32
CA ASP A 208 -25.72 21.62 24.70
C ASP A 208 -26.86 20.62 24.94
#